data_38203776c53b8998c3ade3a27165ad93
#
_entry.id   38203776c53b8998c3ade3a27165ad93
#
_cell.length_a   1.000
_cell.length_b   1.000
_cell.length_c   1.000
_cell.angle_alpha   90.00
_cell.angle_beta   90.00
_cell.angle_gamma   90.00
#
_symmetry.space_group_name_H-M   'P 1'
#
loop_
_entity.id
_entity.type
_entity.pdbx_description
1 polymer ?
#
loop_
_entity_poly.entity_id
_entity_poly.type
_entity_poly.pdbx_seq_one_letter_code
_entity_poly.pdbx_strand_id
1 'polypeptide(L)'
;MKVCLGGTFSIIHAGHEALLRRACQLGDQVVVGLTSDEMARRRGKDVASYEERKRHLQEFIQRICDVETDIVQLDDAYGPAATGACDAIVVSPETASIAAEINTIRQRNDIAPLRIIMVPYVLADDGIPISSTHISDGEITDGHRITPLHIAVGTASETKQAAAKTAFQHLLGHLDIQCTMVPVKTPENPAGEQVWKGARHRAEQSLGNADYGVGIEAGVIEHHGIAMLEHVCALLDSAGYLTWGTAPAFQIPAEMAEKLHDTPIGDLVPKGEESLAAYLSHGAVTRQHLMQEAVTAALLPRLHGRH
;
A
#
# COMPACT_ATOMS: atom_id res chain seq x y z
N MET A 1 -8.87 -30.98 0.36
CA MET A 1 -8.84 -29.78 -0.51
C MET A 1 -7.39 -29.54 -0.95
N LYS A 2 -7.16 -29.41 -2.25
CA LYS A 2 -5.82 -29.11 -2.79
C LYS A 2 -5.64 -27.61 -2.95
N VAL A 3 -4.67 -27.04 -2.25
CA VAL A 3 -4.43 -25.58 -2.22
C VAL A 3 -3.12 -25.28 -2.93
N CYS A 4 -3.08 -24.21 -3.74
CA CYS A 4 -1.85 -23.76 -4.36
C CYS A 4 -1.49 -22.33 -3.94
N LEU A 5 -0.21 -22.00 -4.06
CA LEU A 5 0.38 -20.67 -3.94
C LEU A 5 1.66 -20.62 -4.77
N GLY A 6 2.16 -19.43 -5.06
CA GLY A 6 3.40 -19.29 -5.84
C GLY A 6 4.21 -18.08 -5.41
N GLY A 7 5.52 -18.17 -5.61
CA GLY A 7 6.45 -17.11 -5.27
C GLY A 7 7.86 -17.33 -5.77
N THR A 8 8.72 -16.33 -5.58
CA THR A 8 10.17 -16.44 -5.88
C THR A 8 10.94 -17.05 -4.72
N PHE A 9 10.52 -16.80 -3.49
CA PHE A 9 11.13 -17.31 -2.25
C PHE A 9 12.66 -17.13 -2.21
N SER A 10 13.13 -15.95 -2.63
CA SER A 10 14.56 -15.62 -2.65
C SER A 10 15.14 -15.54 -1.24
N ILE A 11 14.45 -14.83 -0.36
CA ILE A 11 14.66 -14.81 1.10
C ILE A 11 13.31 -15.10 1.73
N ILE A 12 13.22 -16.17 2.53
CA ILE A 12 11.98 -16.49 3.23
C ILE A 12 11.82 -15.54 4.41
N HIS A 13 10.65 -14.91 4.50
CA HIS A 13 10.32 -13.91 5.51
C HIS A 13 8.90 -14.12 6.04
N ALA A 14 8.49 -13.36 7.05
CA ALA A 14 7.20 -13.51 7.72
C ALA A 14 5.98 -13.45 6.76
N GLY A 15 6.05 -12.66 5.69
CA GLY A 15 5.01 -12.64 4.64
C GLY A 15 4.88 -14.00 3.91
N HIS A 16 6.00 -14.64 3.57
CA HIS A 16 5.99 -15.98 2.99
C HIS A 16 5.47 -17.02 3.99
N GLU A 17 5.89 -16.91 5.24
CA GLU A 17 5.41 -17.79 6.32
C GLU A 17 3.89 -17.72 6.47
N ALA A 18 3.31 -16.51 6.49
CA ALA A 18 1.87 -16.31 6.59
C ALA A 18 1.10 -16.98 5.44
N LEU A 19 1.59 -16.85 4.20
CA LEU A 19 1.01 -17.51 3.01
C LEU A 19 1.07 -19.04 3.13
N LEU A 20 2.24 -19.59 3.46
CA LEU A 20 2.44 -21.04 3.60
C LEU A 20 1.61 -21.63 4.74
N ARG A 21 1.63 -21.02 5.93
CA ARG A 21 0.79 -21.46 7.05
C ARG A 21 -0.68 -21.46 6.70
N ARG A 22 -1.16 -20.41 5.99
CA ARG A 22 -2.56 -20.33 5.56
C ARG A 22 -2.93 -21.44 4.59
N ALA A 23 -2.04 -21.76 3.64
CA ALA A 23 -2.26 -22.87 2.71
C ALA A 23 -2.32 -24.21 3.44
N CYS A 24 -1.40 -24.48 4.37
CA CYS A 24 -1.36 -25.71 5.16
C CYS A 24 -2.56 -25.87 6.10
N GLN A 25 -3.10 -24.77 6.63
CA GLN A 25 -4.32 -24.80 7.47
C GLN A 25 -5.58 -25.16 6.67
N LEU A 26 -5.61 -24.84 5.39
CA LEU A 26 -6.79 -25.02 4.55
C LEU A 26 -6.78 -26.31 3.75
N GLY A 27 -5.60 -26.75 3.33
CA GLY A 27 -5.43 -27.90 2.44
C GLY A 27 -5.02 -29.17 3.13
N ASP A 28 -5.47 -30.30 2.59
CA ASP A 28 -4.93 -31.63 2.90
C ASP A 28 -3.70 -31.93 2.02
N GLN A 29 -3.56 -31.16 0.94
CA GLN A 29 -2.43 -31.16 0.00
C GLN A 29 -2.13 -29.74 -0.46
N VAL A 30 -0.85 -29.36 -0.46
CA VAL A 30 -0.38 -28.03 -0.85
C VAL A 30 0.56 -28.12 -2.05
N VAL A 31 0.35 -27.27 -3.06
CA VAL A 31 1.26 -27.13 -4.21
C VAL A 31 1.89 -25.75 -4.16
N VAL A 32 3.21 -25.70 -4.00
CA VAL A 32 3.99 -24.46 -3.96
C VAL A 32 4.69 -24.26 -5.29
N GLY A 33 4.28 -23.26 -6.04
CA GLY A 33 4.94 -22.84 -7.26
C GLY A 33 6.18 -22.01 -6.96
N LEU A 34 7.37 -22.49 -7.34
CA LEU A 34 8.65 -21.77 -7.20
C LEU A 34 9.12 -21.28 -8.57
N THR A 35 9.32 -19.97 -8.73
CA THR A 35 9.75 -19.39 -10.01
C THR A 35 11.10 -19.98 -10.47
N SER A 36 11.20 -20.30 -11.77
CA SER A 36 12.48 -20.69 -12.39
C SER A 36 13.49 -19.55 -12.34
N ASP A 37 14.77 -19.87 -12.56
CA ASP A 37 15.83 -18.85 -12.60
C ASP A 37 15.63 -17.89 -13.77
N GLU A 38 15.11 -18.38 -14.91
CA GLU A 38 14.80 -17.53 -16.04
C GLU A 38 13.67 -16.53 -15.71
N MET A 39 12.59 -17.00 -15.07
CA MET A 39 11.48 -16.15 -14.66
C MET A 39 11.92 -15.12 -13.62
N ALA A 40 12.77 -15.48 -12.66
CA ALA A 40 13.31 -14.58 -11.66
C ALA A 40 14.16 -13.47 -12.31
N ARG A 41 15.06 -13.83 -13.23
CA ARG A 41 15.89 -12.88 -13.99
C ARG A 41 15.08 -11.93 -14.85
N ARG A 42 14.04 -12.40 -15.54
CA ARG A 42 13.12 -11.55 -16.33
C ARG A 42 12.43 -10.48 -15.47
N ARG A 43 12.25 -10.74 -14.18
CA ARG A 43 11.70 -9.78 -13.19
C ARG A 43 12.76 -8.86 -12.58
N GLY A 44 14.00 -8.89 -13.09
CA GLY A 44 15.11 -8.07 -12.60
C GLY A 44 15.64 -8.47 -11.22
N LYS A 45 15.36 -9.70 -10.77
CA LYS A 45 15.78 -10.19 -9.46
C LYS A 45 17.08 -11.01 -9.60
N ASP A 46 18.12 -10.56 -8.89
CA ASP A 46 19.32 -11.38 -8.65
C ASP A 46 19.03 -12.26 -7.43
N VAL A 47 18.91 -13.56 -7.66
CA VAL A 47 18.52 -14.53 -6.63
C VAL A 47 19.38 -15.79 -6.72
N ALA A 48 19.48 -16.52 -5.62
CA ALA A 48 20.09 -17.84 -5.58
C ALA A 48 19.45 -18.80 -6.61
N SER A 49 20.17 -19.85 -7.00
CA SER A 49 19.70 -20.83 -7.97
C SER A 49 18.36 -21.46 -7.56
N TYR A 50 17.60 -21.93 -8.53
CA TYR A 50 16.33 -22.64 -8.28
C TYR A 50 16.51 -23.78 -7.26
N GLU A 51 17.56 -24.60 -7.41
CA GLU A 51 17.79 -25.74 -6.51
C GLU A 51 18.11 -25.30 -5.07
N GLU A 52 18.83 -24.20 -4.91
CA GLU A 52 19.13 -23.65 -3.58
C GLU A 52 17.88 -23.06 -2.93
N ARG A 53 17.08 -22.28 -3.65
CA ARG A 53 15.82 -21.75 -3.18
C ARG A 53 14.82 -22.85 -2.82
N LYS A 54 14.77 -23.91 -3.66
CA LYS A 54 13.93 -25.09 -3.43
C LYS A 54 14.32 -25.82 -2.14
N ARG A 55 15.60 -26.02 -1.91
CA ARG A 55 16.12 -26.67 -0.69
C ARG A 55 15.73 -25.86 0.55
N HIS A 56 15.99 -24.55 0.55
CA HIS A 56 15.62 -23.68 1.68
C HIS A 56 14.11 -23.67 1.93
N LEU A 57 13.32 -23.65 0.86
CA LEU A 57 11.86 -23.68 0.95
C LEU A 57 11.35 -25.01 1.51
N GLN A 58 11.92 -26.13 1.09
CA GLN A 58 11.60 -27.46 1.62
C GLN A 58 11.91 -27.57 3.12
N GLU A 59 13.10 -27.15 3.54
CA GLU A 59 13.51 -27.12 4.94
C GLU A 59 12.58 -26.23 5.79
N PHE A 60 12.14 -25.11 5.23
CA PHE A 60 11.21 -24.20 5.90
C PHE A 60 9.82 -24.82 6.03
N ILE A 61 9.26 -25.37 4.95
CA ILE A 61 7.94 -26.00 4.93
C ILE A 61 7.88 -27.15 5.94
N GLN A 62 8.89 -28.02 6.01
CA GLN A 62 8.96 -29.15 6.95
C GLN A 62 8.86 -28.71 8.42
N ARG A 63 9.23 -27.47 8.74
CA ARG A 63 9.14 -26.93 10.12
C ARG A 63 7.78 -26.37 10.48
N ILE A 64 6.98 -25.97 9.47
CA ILE A 64 5.75 -25.20 9.70
C ILE A 64 4.47 -25.88 9.21
N CYS A 65 4.60 -27.02 8.49
CA CYS A 65 3.51 -27.62 7.74
C CYS A 65 3.59 -29.16 7.85
N ASP A 66 2.53 -29.78 8.35
CA ASP A 66 2.42 -31.24 8.53
C ASP A 66 1.67 -31.93 7.37
N VAL A 67 1.18 -31.16 6.37
CA VAL A 67 0.44 -31.72 5.24
C VAL A 67 1.36 -31.99 4.06
N GLU A 68 0.94 -32.92 3.19
CA GLU A 68 1.65 -33.23 1.95
C GLU A 68 1.86 -31.98 1.10
N THR A 69 3.11 -31.67 0.74
CA THR A 69 3.48 -30.46 0.01
C THR A 69 4.38 -30.77 -1.17
N ASP A 70 3.94 -30.39 -2.38
CA ASP A 70 4.69 -30.48 -3.61
C ASP A 70 5.27 -29.13 -4.01
N ILE A 71 6.57 -29.05 -4.33
CA ILE A 71 7.19 -27.86 -4.92
C ILE A 71 7.34 -28.07 -6.42
N VAL A 72 6.71 -27.22 -7.21
CA VAL A 72 6.73 -27.27 -8.68
C VAL A 72 7.37 -26.02 -9.27
N GLN A 73 8.11 -26.19 -10.37
CA GLN A 73 8.72 -25.06 -11.06
C GLN A 73 7.67 -24.24 -11.81
N LEU A 74 7.81 -22.92 -11.73
CA LEU A 74 7.03 -21.95 -12.50
C LEU A 74 7.92 -21.30 -13.58
N ASP A 75 7.54 -21.49 -14.83
CA ASP A 75 8.18 -20.84 -15.98
C ASP A 75 7.36 -19.65 -16.50
N ASP A 76 6.13 -19.49 -16.00
CA ASP A 76 5.22 -18.36 -16.25
C ASP A 76 4.46 -17.95 -14.99
N ALA A 77 3.66 -16.88 -15.10
CA ALA A 77 2.91 -16.30 -13.97
C ALA A 77 1.75 -17.17 -13.47
N TYR A 78 1.27 -18.11 -14.28
CA TYR A 78 0.06 -18.87 -14.03
C TYR A 78 0.34 -20.29 -13.55
N GLY A 79 1.41 -20.90 -14.07
CA GLY A 79 1.85 -22.23 -13.72
C GLY A 79 0.74 -23.30 -13.77
N PRO A 80 0.87 -24.40 -13.02
CA PRO A 80 -0.15 -25.45 -12.97
C PRO A 80 -1.47 -25.00 -12.33
N ALA A 81 -1.56 -23.83 -11.70
CA ALA A 81 -2.81 -23.30 -11.16
C ALA A 81 -3.83 -22.99 -12.26
N ALA A 82 -3.38 -22.65 -13.48
CA ALA A 82 -4.27 -22.37 -14.60
C ALA A 82 -4.95 -23.61 -15.17
N THR A 83 -4.31 -24.79 -15.09
CA THR A 83 -4.79 -26.02 -15.77
C THR A 83 -4.88 -27.22 -14.83
N GLY A 84 -4.26 -27.16 -13.66
CA GLY A 84 -4.18 -28.25 -12.70
C GLY A 84 -5.42 -28.41 -11.80
N ALA A 85 -5.41 -29.50 -11.03
CA ALA A 85 -6.51 -29.88 -10.14
C ALA A 85 -6.34 -29.24 -8.74
N CYS A 86 -6.25 -27.90 -8.66
CA CYS A 86 -6.34 -27.19 -7.38
C CYS A 86 -7.77 -26.69 -7.14
N ASP A 87 -8.16 -26.62 -5.85
CA ASP A 87 -9.47 -26.12 -5.41
C ASP A 87 -9.39 -24.65 -4.98
N ALA A 88 -8.24 -24.23 -4.44
CA ALA A 88 -8.03 -22.88 -3.93
C ALA A 88 -6.61 -22.38 -4.23
N ILE A 89 -6.46 -21.06 -4.28
CA ILE A 89 -5.18 -20.37 -4.36
C ILE A 89 -5.04 -19.36 -3.22
N VAL A 90 -3.89 -19.41 -2.52
CA VAL A 90 -3.55 -18.45 -1.47
C VAL A 90 -2.64 -17.38 -2.07
N VAL A 91 -3.01 -16.12 -1.88
CA VAL A 91 -2.35 -14.96 -2.49
C VAL A 91 -2.15 -13.83 -1.49
N SER A 92 -1.14 -12.99 -1.74
CA SER A 92 -1.02 -11.65 -1.15
C SER A 92 -1.81 -10.63 -1.96
N PRO A 93 -2.04 -9.40 -1.44
CA PRO A 93 -2.65 -8.33 -2.23
C PRO A 93 -1.90 -8.03 -3.54
N GLU A 94 -0.57 -8.17 -3.57
CA GLU A 94 0.27 -8.00 -4.76
C GLU A 94 -0.08 -9.01 -5.86
N THR A 95 -0.38 -10.25 -5.51
CA THR A 95 -0.62 -11.34 -6.46
C THR A 95 -2.10 -11.64 -6.71
N ALA A 96 -3.00 -10.90 -6.08
CA ALA A 96 -4.46 -11.12 -6.21
C ALA A 96 -4.97 -10.94 -7.65
N SER A 97 -4.43 -9.99 -8.40
CA SER A 97 -4.78 -9.78 -9.81
C SER A 97 -4.42 -11.00 -10.68
N ILE A 98 -3.26 -11.61 -10.43
CA ILE A 98 -2.81 -12.83 -11.14
C ILE A 98 -3.78 -13.99 -10.86
N ALA A 99 -4.27 -14.13 -9.63
CA ALA A 99 -5.26 -15.16 -9.31
C ALA A 99 -6.59 -14.95 -10.05
N ALA A 100 -7.02 -13.70 -10.24
CA ALA A 100 -8.20 -13.38 -11.05
C ALA A 100 -7.98 -13.72 -12.53
N GLU A 101 -6.79 -13.44 -13.07
CA GLU A 101 -6.42 -13.84 -14.43
C GLU A 101 -6.39 -15.37 -14.60
N ILE A 102 -5.82 -16.10 -13.64
CA ILE A 102 -5.85 -17.56 -13.60
C ILE A 102 -7.29 -18.08 -13.68
N ASN A 103 -8.20 -17.53 -12.91
CA ASN A 103 -9.61 -17.91 -12.95
C ASN A 103 -10.27 -17.59 -14.31
N THR A 104 -9.90 -16.50 -14.96
CA THR A 104 -10.34 -16.20 -16.32
C THR A 104 -9.85 -17.24 -17.33
N ILE A 105 -8.59 -17.69 -17.22
CA ILE A 105 -8.02 -18.75 -18.07
C ILE A 105 -8.74 -20.06 -17.81
N ARG A 106 -8.98 -20.43 -16.56
CA ARG A 106 -9.68 -21.67 -16.17
C ARG A 106 -11.10 -21.71 -16.76
N GLN A 107 -11.85 -20.61 -16.64
CA GLN A 107 -13.20 -20.49 -17.23
C GLN A 107 -13.20 -20.68 -18.76
N ARG A 108 -12.22 -20.11 -19.46
CA ARG A 108 -12.07 -20.28 -20.92
C ARG A 108 -11.77 -21.73 -21.34
N ASN A 109 -11.24 -22.52 -20.43
CA ASN A 109 -10.90 -23.92 -20.65
C ASN A 109 -11.90 -24.90 -19.98
N ASP A 110 -13.09 -24.43 -19.58
CA ASP A 110 -14.13 -25.21 -18.90
C ASP A 110 -13.64 -25.86 -17.59
N ILE A 111 -12.68 -25.23 -16.89
CA ILE A 111 -12.17 -25.67 -15.60
C ILE A 111 -12.81 -24.82 -14.50
N ALA A 112 -13.23 -25.46 -13.39
CA ALA A 112 -13.82 -24.75 -12.26
C ALA A 112 -12.85 -23.68 -11.71
N PRO A 113 -13.34 -22.46 -11.39
CA PRO A 113 -12.49 -21.41 -10.84
C PRO A 113 -11.96 -21.79 -9.46
N LEU A 114 -10.73 -21.33 -9.14
CA LEU A 114 -10.14 -21.48 -7.82
C LEU A 114 -10.80 -20.54 -6.82
N ARG A 115 -11.01 -21.01 -5.61
CA ARG A 115 -11.33 -20.13 -4.48
C ARG A 115 -10.11 -19.28 -4.14
N ILE A 116 -10.19 -17.96 -4.28
CA ILE A 116 -9.10 -17.04 -3.96
C ILE A 116 -9.14 -16.75 -2.46
N ILE A 117 -8.04 -17.03 -1.77
CA ILE A 117 -7.85 -16.79 -0.34
C ILE A 117 -6.76 -15.72 -0.20
N MET A 118 -7.15 -14.53 0.19
CA MET A 118 -6.20 -13.43 0.39
C MET A 118 -5.64 -13.48 1.81
N VAL A 119 -4.33 -13.38 1.93
CA VAL A 119 -3.60 -13.20 3.18
C VAL A 119 -3.13 -11.75 3.22
N PRO A 120 -3.44 -11.00 4.28
CA PRO A 120 -2.95 -9.62 4.42
C PRO A 120 -1.42 -9.53 4.39
N TYR A 121 -0.89 -8.34 4.09
CA TYR A 121 0.54 -8.10 4.25
C TYR A 121 0.97 -8.28 5.71
N VAL A 122 2.15 -8.83 5.90
CA VAL A 122 2.89 -8.75 7.17
C VAL A 122 3.79 -7.53 7.07
N LEU A 123 3.61 -6.58 7.97
CA LEU A 123 4.28 -5.30 7.93
C LEU A 123 5.48 -5.28 8.88
N ALA A 124 6.54 -4.59 8.48
CA ALA A 124 7.64 -4.22 9.37
C ALA A 124 7.19 -3.09 10.34
N ASP A 125 8.03 -2.72 11.28
CA ASP A 125 7.73 -1.67 12.26
C ASP A 125 7.64 -0.27 11.65
N ASP A 126 8.13 -0.09 10.41
CA ASP A 126 7.97 1.10 9.59
C ASP A 126 6.62 1.16 8.86
N GLY A 127 5.80 0.10 8.93
CA GLY A 127 4.50 0.00 8.26
C GLY A 127 4.54 -0.38 6.79
N ILE A 128 5.71 -0.82 6.28
CA ILE A 128 5.91 -1.30 4.91
C ILE A 128 5.82 -2.83 4.89
N PRO A 129 5.24 -3.45 3.84
CA PRO A 129 5.25 -4.89 3.70
C PRO A 129 6.67 -5.48 3.70
N ILE A 130 6.91 -6.47 4.57
CA ILE A 130 8.19 -7.17 4.60
C ILE A 130 8.41 -7.86 3.25
N SER A 131 9.54 -7.59 2.62
CA SER A 131 9.92 -8.16 1.32
C SER A 131 11.36 -8.65 1.31
N SER A 132 11.64 -9.60 0.42
CA SER A 132 13.01 -10.07 0.22
C SER A 132 13.98 -8.95 -0.20
N THR A 133 13.48 -7.94 -0.94
CA THR A 133 14.27 -6.78 -1.39
C THR A 133 14.70 -5.94 -0.19
N HIS A 134 13.78 -5.54 0.68
CA HIS A 134 14.10 -4.75 1.89
C HIS A 134 15.10 -5.46 2.81
N ILE A 135 15.02 -6.80 2.89
CA ILE A 135 15.97 -7.60 3.67
C ILE A 135 17.34 -7.65 2.99
N SER A 136 17.38 -7.89 1.66
CA SER A 136 18.65 -7.97 0.92
C SER A 136 19.39 -6.65 0.87
N ASP A 137 18.65 -5.54 0.81
CA ASP A 137 19.22 -4.19 0.78
C ASP A 137 19.67 -3.71 2.17
N GLY A 138 19.43 -4.53 3.21
CA GLY A 138 19.82 -4.24 4.59
C GLY A 138 19.01 -3.13 5.22
N GLU A 139 17.79 -2.92 4.78
CA GLU A 139 16.90 -1.89 5.31
C GLU A 139 16.17 -2.35 6.57
N ILE A 140 15.83 -3.65 6.63
CA ILE A 140 15.13 -4.28 7.76
C ILE A 140 15.82 -5.56 8.23
N THR A 141 15.72 -5.84 9.52
CA THR A 141 16.14 -7.10 10.14
C THR A 141 15.06 -7.55 11.12
N ASP A 142 14.61 -8.81 11.01
CA ASP A 142 13.57 -9.40 11.88
C ASP A 142 12.30 -8.53 12.00
N GLY A 143 11.93 -7.86 10.90
CA GLY A 143 10.76 -6.96 10.86
C GLY A 143 11.00 -5.58 11.45
N HIS A 144 12.24 -5.24 11.85
CA HIS A 144 12.63 -3.94 12.38
C HIS A 144 13.46 -3.16 11.37
N ARG A 145 13.10 -1.90 11.15
CA ARG A 145 13.86 -0.98 10.32
C ARG A 145 15.17 -0.60 11.00
N ILE A 146 16.27 -0.70 10.23
CA ILE A 146 17.62 -0.39 10.73
C ILE A 146 18.30 0.77 9.97
N THR A 147 17.65 1.29 8.94
CA THR A 147 18.08 2.48 8.19
C THR A 147 17.10 3.64 8.41
N PRO A 148 17.49 4.91 8.12
CA PRO A 148 16.55 6.02 8.16
C PRO A 148 15.34 5.77 7.26
N LEU A 149 14.15 6.18 7.73
CA LEU A 149 12.90 6.12 6.95
C LEU A 149 12.76 7.40 6.12
N HIS A 150 12.79 7.26 4.81
CA HIS A 150 12.70 8.38 3.87
C HIS A 150 11.26 8.59 3.41
N ILE A 151 10.68 9.75 3.72
CA ILE A 151 9.36 10.15 3.24
C ILE A 151 9.48 11.31 2.25
N ALA A 152 8.88 11.17 1.08
CA ALA A 152 8.83 12.19 0.04
C ALA A 152 7.40 12.74 -0.08
N VAL A 153 7.20 14.02 0.20
CA VAL A 153 5.88 14.66 0.14
C VAL A 153 5.71 15.35 -1.21
N GLY A 154 4.67 14.98 -1.95
CA GLY A 154 4.36 15.48 -3.29
C GLY A 154 3.86 16.93 -3.30
N THR A 155 4.70 17.89 -2.88
CA THR A 155 4.33 19.29 -2.68
C THR A 155 5.52 20.24 -2.75
N ALA A 156 5.24 21.53 -3.00
CA ALA A 156 6.14 22.65 -2.73
C ALA A 156 5.72 23.44 -1.46
N SER A 157 4.69 22.98 -0.73
CA SER A 157 4.17 23.68 0.45
C SER A 157 4.81 23.14 1.73
N GLU A 158 5.48 24.00 2.47
CA GLU A 158 6.06 23.70 3.78
C GLU A 158 5.00 23.21 4.79
N THR A 159 3.76 23.76 4.72
CA THR A 159 2.65 23.34 5.58
C THR A 159 2.28 21.87 5.35
N LYS A 160 2.23 21.41 4.07
CA LYS A 160 1.96 20.00 3.76
C LYS A 160 3.10 19.10 4.23
N GLN A 161 4.36 19.54 4.05
CA GLN A 161 5.52 18.79 4.56
C GLN A 161 5.50 18.68 6.08
N ALA A 162 5.28 19.79 6.77
CA ALA A 162 5.21 19.81 8.24
C ALA A 162 4.10 18.90 8.77
N ALA A 163 2.91 18.93 8.15
CA ALA A 163 1.80 18.05 8.51
C ALA A 163 2.18 16.56 8.37
N ALA A 164 2.76 16.17 7.24
CA ALA A 164 3.22 14.81 7.01
C ALA A 164 4.29 14.40 8.02
N LYS A 165 5.35 15.20 8.18
CA LYS A 165 6.44 14.93 9.13
C LYS A 165 5.91 14.74 10.55
N THR A 166 5.02 15.61 11.01
CA THR A 166 4.44 15.52 12.36
C THR A 166 3.64 14.24 12.55
N ALA A 167 2.80 13.85 11.57
CA ALA A 167 2.04 12.61 11.63
C ALA A 167 2.94 11.36 11.71
N PHE A 168 3.96 11.30 10.88
CA PHE A 168 4.94 10.19 10.89
C PHE A 168 5.72 10.16 12.22
N GLN A 169 6.19 11.30 12.71
CA GLN A 169 6.89 11.38 14.01
C GLN A 169 5.99 10.96 15.18
N HIS A 170 4.71 11.28 15.12
CA HIS A 170 3.76 10.89 16.17
C HIS A 170 3.57 9.36 16.25
N LEU A 171 3.46 8.69 15.09
CA LEU A 171 3.13 7.26 15.03
C LEU A 171 4.35 6.36 14.88
N LEU A 172 5.45 6.85 14.30
CA LEU A 172 6.68 6.13 13.97
C LEU A 172 7.92 6.79 14.58
N GLY A 173 7.75 7.62 15.63
CA GLY A 173 8.83 8.41 16.20
C GLY A 173 9.97 7.61 16.89
N HIS A 174 9.87 6.28 16.92
CA HIS A 174 10.96 5.38 17.29
C HIS A 174 11.98 5.20 16.15
N LEU A 175 11.63 5.60 14.91
CA LEU A 175 12.48 5.53 13.73
C LEU A 175 13.16 6.88 13.46
N ASP A 176 14.32 6.84 12.79
CA ASP A 176 14.95 8.05 12.22
C ASP A 176 14.22 8.44 10.93
N ILE A 177 13.43 9.53 10.97
CA ILE A 177 12.57 9.96 9.87
C ILE A 177 13.19 11.13 9.11
N GLN A 178 13.47 10.92 7.83
CA GLN A 178 13.90 11.95 6.89
C GLN A 178 12.75 12.34 5.95
N CYS A 179 12.44 13.65 5.89
CA CYS A 179 11.30 14.15 5.15
C CYS A 179 11.73 15.17 4.09
N THR A 180 11.42 14.89 2.83
CA THR A 180 11.75 15.74 1.68
C THR A 180 10.50 16.23 0.96
N MET A 181 10.59 17.36 0.26
CA MET A 181 9.55 17.86 -0.63
C MET A 181 9.89 17.55 -2.08
N VAL A 182 8.91 17.05 -2.82
CA VAL A 182 8.99 16.85 -4.27
C VAL A 182 7.87 17.65 -4.92
N PRO A 183 8.16 18.75 -5.62
CA PRO A 183 7.13 19.55 -6.27
C PRO A 183 6.37 18.75 -7.33
N VAL A 184 5.07 18.55 -7.13
CA VAL A 184 4.18 17.86 -8.06
C VAL A 184 3.04 18.80 -8.45
N LYS A 185 2.83 18.96 -9.75
CA LYS A 185 1.72 19.76 -10.30
C LYS A 185 0.43 18.95 -10.29
N THR A 186 -0.65 19.53 -9.80
CA THR A 186 -2.01 19.02 -9.85
C THR A 186 -2.95 20.13 -10.31
N PRO A 187 -4.17 19.81 -10.79
CA PRO A 187 -5.17 20.82 -11.08
C PRO A 187 -5.41 21.73 -9.87
N GLU A 188 -5.60 23.01 -10.12
CA GLU A 188 -6.02 23.96 -9.11
C GLU A 188 -7.49 23.71 -8.75
N ASN A 189 -7.84 23.91 -7.46
CA ASN A 189 -9.21 23.77 -6.92
C ASN A 189 -9.89 22.43 -7.28
N PRO A 190 -9.29 21.27 -6.91
CA PRO A 190 -9.89 19.98 -7.21
C PRO A 190 -11.23 19.81 -6.48
N ALA A 191 -12.20 19.18 -7.15
CA ALA A 191 -13.51 18.89 -6.59
C ALA A 191 -13.90 17.42 -6.81
N GLY A 192 -14.69 16.88 -5.90
CA GLY A 192 -15.16 15.50 -5.96
C GLY A 192 -14.01 14.48 -6.08
N GLU A 193 -14.10 13.58 -7.03
CA GLU A 193 -13.06 12.56 -7.26
C GLU A 193 -11.67 13.11 -7.61
N GLN A 194 -11.59 14.36 -8.09
CA GLN A 194 -10.29 14.97 -8.43
C GLN A 194 -9.40 15.13 -7.20
N VAL A 195 -9.98 15.30 -6.00
CA VAL A 195 -9.23 15.39 -4.73
C VAL A 195 -8.47 14.09 -4.49
N TRP A 196 -9.14 12.96 -4.61
CA TRP A 196 -8.55 11.63 -4.44
C TRP A 196 -7.52 11.30 -5.53
N LYS A 197 -7.85 11.57 -6.80
CA LYS A 197 -6.93 11.40 -7.92
C LYS A 197 -5.68 12.28 -7.76
N GLY A 198 -5.84 13.52 -7.30
CA GLY A 198 -4.75 14.45 -7.02
C GLY A 198 -3.83 13.97 -5.90
N ALA A 199 -4.40 13.50 -4.78
CA ALA A 199 -3.63 12.92 -3.67
C ALA A 199 -2.83 11.71 -4.14
N ARG A 200 -3.45 10.77 -4.85
CA ARG A 200 -2.78 9.60 -5.41
C ARG A 200 -1.64 9.99 -6.36
N HIS A 201 -1.92 10.87 -7.31
CA HIS A 201 -0.91 11.34 -8.28
C HIS A 201 0.29 11.95 -7.57
N ARG A 202 0.08 12.77 -6.52
CA ARG A 202 1.17 13.34 -5.72
C ARG A 202 1.99 12.25 -5.04
N ALA A 203 1.37 11.24 -4.44
CA ALA A 203 2.06 10.13 -3.81
C ALA A 203 2.91 9.34 -4.82
N GLU A 204 2.34 8.99 -5.97
CA GLU A 204 3.02 8.25 -7.04
C GLU A 204 4.23 9.03 -7.60
N GLN A 205 4.06 10.34 -7.88
CA GLN A 205 5.12 11.16 -8.46
C GLN A 205 6.23 11.52 -7.47
N SER A 206 5.93 11.53 -6.18
CA SER A 206 6.94 11.86 -5.15
C SER A 206 7.73 10.65 -4.67
N LEU A 207 7.21 9.43 -4.80
CA LEU A 207 7.84 8.23 -4.24
C LEU A 207 9.31 8.10 -4.68
N GLY A 208 9.59 8.07 -5.97
CA GLY A 208 10.97 7.94 -6.48
C GLY A 208 11.72 6.78 -5.79
N ASN A 209 12.83 7.13 -5.13
CA ASN A 209 13.64 6.19 -4.34
C ASN A 209 13.36 6.31 -2.82
N ALA A 210 12.30 7.04 -2.41
CA ALA A 210 11.91 7.12 -1.01
C ALA A 210 11.12 5.87 -0.58
N ASP A 211 11.05 5.64 0.71
CA ASP A 211 10.26 4.55 1.29
C ASP A 211 8.76 4.84 1.18
N TYR A 212 8.38 6.12 1.33
CA TYR A 212 7.01 6.60 1.21
C TYR A 212 6.90 7.79 0.27
N GLY A 213 5.96 7.71 -0.67
CA GLY A 213 5.39 8.84 -1.37
C GLY A 213 4.11 9.29 -0.65
N VAL A 214 4.05 10.57 -0.28
CA VAL A 214 2.94 11.18 0.46
C VAL A 214 2.24 12.19 -0.41
N GLY A 215 0.99 11.94 -0.73
CA GLY A 215 0.15 12.87 -1.47
C GLY A 215 -0.96 13.44 -0.60
N ILE A 216 -0.99 14.75 -0.42
CA ILE A 216 -2.03 15.44 0.34
C ILE A 216 -2.76 16.40 -0.59
N GLU A 217 -4.08 16.30 -0.63
CA GLU A 217 -4.93 17.21 -1.39
C GLU A 217 -6.15 17.63 -0.57
N ALA A 218 -6.72 18.78 -0.91
CA ALA A 218 -7.93 19.28 -0.29
C ALA A 218 -8.84 19.85 -1.35
N GLY A 219 -10.14 19.66 -1.21
CA GLY A 219 -11.09 20.19 -2.17
C GLY A 219 -12.53 20.05 -1.70
N VAL A 220 -13.41 20.59 -2.52
CA VAL A 220 -14.86 20.60 -2.25
C VAL A 220 -15.45 19.28 -2.74
N ILE A 221 -16.20 18.63 -1.86
CA ILE A 221 -17.05 17.49 -2.19
C ILE A 221 -18.50 17.84 -1.96
N GLU A 222 -19.39 17.24 -2.72
CA GLU A 222 -20.84 17.33 -2.48
C GLU A 222 -21.30 16.07 -1.78
N HIS A 223 -21.95 16.24 -0.63
CA HIS A 223 -22.56 15.15 0.12
C HIS A 223 -24.01 15.50 0.45
N HIS A 224 -24.95 14.76 -0.15
CA HIS A 224 -26.39 15.01 -0.04
C HIS A 224 -26.81 16.47 -0.36
N GLY A 225 -26.23 17.07 -1.39
CA GLY A 225 -26.50 18.45 -1.79
C GLY A 225 -25.85 19.52 -0.88
N ILE A 226 -24.96 19.10 0.02
CA ILE A 226 -24.21 19.98 0.92
C ILE A 226 -22.76 20.04 0.45
N ALA A 227 -22.25 21.25 0.23
CA ALA A 227 -20.83 21.47 -0.07
C ALA A 227 -19.98 21.32 1.19
N MET A 228 -19.01 20.42 1.15
CA MET A 228 -18.08 20.15 2.26
C MET A 228 -16.64 20.31 1.80
N LEU A 229 -15.78 20.78 2.68
CA LEU A 229 -14.33 20.76 2.48
C LEU A 229 -13.74 19.48 3.06
N GLU A 230 -13.07 18.68 2.20
CA GLU A 230 -12.39 17.45 2.59
C GLU A 230 -10.88 17.57 2.39
N HIS A 231 -10.13 16.96 3.29
CA HIS A 231 -8.68 16.78 3.16
C HIS A 231 -8.38 15.29 3.04
N VAL A 232 -7.67 14.92 1.99
CA VAL A 232 -7.35 13.52 1.65
C VAL A 232 -5.85 13.32 1.63
N CYS A 233 -5.40 12.21 2.18
CA CYS A 233 -4.02 11.73 2.06
C CYS A 233 -3.99 10.35 1.37
N ALA A 234 -3.08 10.19 0.41
CA ALA A 234 -2.65 8.93 -0.15
C ALA A 234 -1.22 8.65 0.31
N LEU A 235 -0.97 7.47 0.86
CA LEU A 235 0.36 6.97 1.18
C LEU A 235 0.67 5.77 0.30
N LEU A 236 1.70 5.89 -0.52
CA LEU A 236 2.22 4.81 -1.35
C LEU A 236 3.63 4.47 -0.89
N ASP A 237 3.91 3.19 -0.61
CA ASP A 237 5.26 2.77 -0.26
C ASP A 237 6.03 2.15 -1.43
N SER A 238 7.32 1.88 -1.20
CA SER A 238 8.23 1.25 -2.16
C SER A 238 7.81 -0.17 -2.56
N ALA A 239 7.01 -0.86 -1.75
CA ALA A 239 6.43 -2.17 -2.08
C ALA A 239 5.13 -2.06 -2.90
N GLY A 240 4.64 -0.84 -3.18
CA GLY A 240 3.41 -0.59 -3.93
C GLY A 240 2.13 -0.69 -3.09
N TYR A 241 2.23 -0.78 -1.75
CA TYR A 241 1.07 -0.76 -0.88
C TYR A 241 0.55 0.66 -0.73
N LEU A 242 -0.69 0.88 -1.16
CA LEU A 242 -1.38 2.17 -1.12
C LEU A 242 -2.42 2.17 0.00
N THR A 243 -2.35 3.17 0.87
CA THR A 243 -3.35 3.41 1.91
C THR A 243 -3.89 4.85 1.84
N TRP A 244 -5.07 5.04 2.39
CA TRP A 244 -5.80 6.29 2.33
C TRP A 244 -6.22 6.76 3.71
N GLY A 245 -6.29 8.08 3.88
CA GLY A 245 -6.85 8.70 5.06
C GLY A 245 -7.52 10.02 4.72
N THR A 246 -8.52 10.38 5.50
CA THR A 246 -9.19 11.68 5.43
C THR A 246 -9.21 12.32 6.80
N ALA A 247 -9.18 13.65 6.84
CA ALA A 247 -9.55 14.38 8.03
C ALA A 247 -11.08 14.54 8.10
N PRO A 248 -11.64 14.92 9.27
CA PRO A 248 -13.03 15.30 9.34
C PRO A 248 -13.37 16.38 8.31
N ALA A 249 -14.31 16.07 7.40
CA ALA A 249 -14.84 17.06 6.48
C ALA A 249 -15.83 17.97 7.21
N PHE A 250 -15.90 19.23 6.81
CA PHE A 250 -16.85 20.19 7.39
C PHE A 250 -17.65 20.93 6.31
N GLN A 251 -18.88 21.31 6.66
CA GLN A 251 -19.78 22.04 5.78
C GLN A 251 -19.22 23.45 5.49
N ILE A 252 -19.22 23.82 4.22
CA ILE A 252 -18.94 25.20 3.79
C ILE A 252 -20.22 26.02 4.00
N PRO A 253 -20.14 27.22 4.64
CA PRO A 253 -21.30 28.08 4.81
C PRO A 253 -22.02 28.37 3.49
N ALA A 254 -23.35 28.39 3.48
CA ALA A 254 -24.16 28.46 2.26
C ALA A 254 -23.80 29.68 1.39
N GLU A 255 -23.59 30.82 2.01
CA GLU A 255 -23.19 32.08 1.34
C GLU A 255 -21.81 32.02 0.65
N MET A 256 -20.93 31.11 1.11
CA MET A 256 -19.64 30.83 0.47
C MET A 256 -19.82 29.73 -0.58
N ALA A 257 -20.62 28.73 -0.30
CA ALA A 257 -20.86 27.61 -1.23
C ALA A 257 -21.47 28.10 -2.55
N GLU A 258 -22.36 29.08 -2.53
CA GLU A 258 -22.96 29.72 -3.71
C GLU A 258 -21.88 30.34 -4.63
N LYS A 259 -20.77 30.81 -4.08
CA LYS A 259 -19.69 31.47 -4.82
C LYS A 259 -18.66 30.51 -5.39
N LEU A 260 -18.66 29.23 -4.98
CA LEU A 260 -17.70 28.22 -5.41
C LEU A 260 -17.77 27.92 -6.91
N HIS A 261 -18.88 28.27 -7.58
CA HIS A 261 -19.01 28.13 -9.03
C HIS A 261 -18.00 28.99 -9.79
N ASP A 262 -17.75 30.20 -9.32
CA ASP A 262 -16.93 31.20 -10.02
C ASP A 262 -15.65 31.59 -9.25
N THR A 263 -15.52 31.17 -8.00
CA THR A 263 -14.46 31.64 -7.10
C THR A 263 -13.79 30.44 -6.41
N PRO A 264 -12.46 30.30 -6.52
CA PRO A 264 -11.69 29.32 -5.79
C PRO A 264 -11.91 29.45 -4.27
N ILE A 265 -11.95 28.31 -3.57
CA ILE A 265 -12.19 28.31 -2.12
C ILE A 265 -11.16 29.15 -1.34
N GLY A 266 -9.92 29.21 -1.82
CA GLY A 266 -8.87 30.04 -1.23
C GLY A 266 -9.16 31.53 -1.31
N ASP A 267 -9.85 31.97 -2.36
CA ASP A 267 -10.19 33.38 -2.60
C ASP A 267 -11.45 33.82 -1.84
N LEU A 268 -12.21 32.85 -1.29
CA LEU A 268 -13.35 33.14 -0.41
C LEU A 268 -12.93 33.43 1.03
N VAL A 269 -11.68 33.12 1.37
CA VAL A 269 -11.13 33.37 2.70
C VAL A 269 -10.66 34.82 2.81
N PRO A 270 -11.03 35.57 3.88
CA PRO A 270 -10.58 36.94 4.06
C PRO A 270 -9.06 37.06 4.06
N LYS A 271 -8.54 38.18 3.52
CA LYS A 271 -7.09 38.45 3.49
C LYS A 271 -6.50 38.46 4.91
N GLY A 272 -5.45 37.70 5.09
CA GLY A 272 -4.75 37.54 6.38
C GLY A 272 -5.11 36.27 7.13
N GLU A 273 -6.15 35.57 6.71
CA GLU A 273 -6.51 34.25 7.26
C GLU A 273 -5.74 33.12 6.54
N GLU A 274 -5.29 32.14 7.29
CA GLU A 274 -4.50 31.02 6.77
C GLU A 274 -5.33 30.08 5.86
N SER A 275 -6.58 29.85 6.23
CA SER A 275 -7.47 28.89 5.56
C SER A 275 -8.92 29.09 5.96
N LEU A 276 -9.85 28.46 5.22
CA LEU A 276 -11.26 28.45 5.58
C LEU A 276 -11.50 27.85 6.98
N ALA A 277 -10.81 26.76 7.31
CA ALA A 277 -10.92 26.15 8.64
C ALA A 277 -10.49 27.10 9.75
N ALA A 278 -9.35 27.78 9.58
CA ALA A 278 -8.87 28.77 10.56
C ALA A 278 -9.83 29.95 10.68
N TYR A 279 -10.33 30.47 9.56
CA TYR A 279 -11.32 31.55 9.55
C TYR A 279 -12.61 31.19 10.31
N LEU A 280 -13.22 30.05 9.96
CA LEU A 280 -14.47 29.62 10.59
C LEU A 280 -14.32 29.25 12.06
N SER A 281 -13.15 28.81 12.47
CA SER A 281 -12.87 28.39 13.86
C SER A 281 -12.17 29.45 14.69
N HIS A 282 -11.97 30.66 14.16
CA HIS A 282 -11.19 31.73 14.82
C HIS A 282 -9.79 31.27 15.24
N GLY A 283 -9.14 30.48 14.36
CA GLY A 283 -7.78 29.96 14.59
C GLY A 283 -7.69 28.65 15.41
N ALA A 284 -8.81 28.13 15.91
CA ALA A 284 -8.80 26.90 16.72
C ALA A 284 -8.44 25.65 15.90
N VAL A 285 -8.77 25.62 14.62
CA VAL A 285 -8.44 24.52 13.69
C VAL A 285 -7.66 25.09 12.51
N THR A 286 -6.43 24.65 12.33
CA THR A 286 -5.57 25.08 11.21
C THR A 286 -5.66 24.10 10.04
N ARG A 287 -5.30 24.57 8.84
CA ARG A 287 -5.16 23.71 7.67
C ARG A 287 -4.11 22.61 7.89
N GLN A 288 -3.00 22.97 8.55
CA GLN A 288 -1.95 22.00 8.88
C GLN A 288 -2.47 20.86 9.76
N HIS A 289 -3.31 21.18 10.75
CA HIS A 289 -3.90 20.16 11.63
C HIS A 289 -4.76 19.16 10.86
N LEU A 290 -5.67 19.64 9.99
CA LEU A 290 -6.50 18.76 9.17
C LEU A 290 -5.67 17.88 8.22
N MET A 291 -4.62 18.43 7.61
CA MET A 291 -3.71 17.64 6.79
C MET A 291 -2.97 16.56 7.59
N GLN A 292 -2.52 16.89 8.80
CA GLN A 292 -1.88 15.95 9.72
C GLN A 292 -2.85 14.82 10.10
N GLU A 293 -4.10 15.11 10.37
CA GLU A 293 -5.11 14.08 10.66
C GLU A 293 -5.34 13.15 9.46
N ALA A 294 -5.41 13.69 8.24
CA ALA A 294 -5.53 12.87 7.04
C ALA A 294 -4.33 11.94 6.85
N VAL A 295 -3.10 12.41 7.09
CA VAL A 295 -1.89 11.56 7.05
C VAL A 295 -1.91 10.52 8.16
N THR A 296 -2.29 10.92 9.38
CA THR A 296 -2.44 10.01 10.52
C THR A 296 -3.43 8.90 10.19
N ALA A 297 -4.60 9.23 9.65
CA ALA A 297 -5.60 8.26 9.25
C ALA A 297 -5.09 7.29 8.16
N ALA A 298 -4.30 7.79 7.19
CA ALA A 298 -3.70 6.96 6.15
C ALA A 298 -2.64 5.99 6.70
N LEU A 299 -1.99 6.31 7.82
CA LEU A 299 -1.01 5.44 8.50
C LEU A 299 -1.69 4.35 9.35
N LEU A 300 -2.93 4.52 9.84
CA LEU A 300 -3.57 3.55 10.73
C LEU A 300 -3.58 2.11 10.20
N PRO A 301 -3.92 1.83 8.92
CA PRO A 301 -3.89 0.48 8.38
C PRO A 301 -2.50 -0.16 8.42
N ARG A 302 -1.44 0.67 8.48
CA ARG A 302 -0.03 0.25 8.48
C ARG A 302 0.53 -0.02 9.87
N LEU A 303 -0.24 0.30 10.91
CA LEU A 303 0.11 -0.01 12.30
C LEU A 303 -0.48 -1.34 12.76
N HIS A 304 -1.47 -1.87 12.03
CA HIS A 304 -2.13 -3.12 12.35
C HIS A 304 -1.26 -4.30 11.90
N GLY A 305 -1.02 -5.27 12.80
CA GLY A 305 -0.22 -6.47 12.46
C GLY A 305 1.30 -6.27 12.53
N ARG A 306 1.76 -5.25 13.21
CA ARG A 306 3.17 -5.16 13.63
C ARG A 306 3.46 -6.28 14.63
N HIS A 307 4.50 -7.03 14.39
CA HIS A 307 4.99 -8.10 15.25
C HIS A 307 6.27 -7.70 15.95
#